data_c65d75f422bd1c4d94144a601d323d76
#
_entry.id   c65d75f422bd1c4d94144a601d323d76
#
_cell.length_a   1.000
_cell.length_b   1.000
_cell.length_c   1.000
_cell.angle_alpha   90.00
_cell.angle_beta   90.00
_cell.angle_gamma   90.00
#
_symmetry.space_group_name_H-M   'P 1'
#
loop_
_entity.id
_entity.type
_entity.pdbx_description
1 polymer ?
#
loop_
_entity_poly.entity_id
_entity_poly.type
_entity_poly.pdbx_seq_one_letter_code
_entity_poly.pdbx_strand_id
1 'polypeptide(L)'
;MKKAELASQFVSQHRSQFQCPVCGGEIASVIGQTVQCENEHSFDISKKGTLFMINAPVKTEYTDEMLRYRQQMLTAGFFEPMLTAVSAQIKHGGLVLDAGCGEGTTTKWLAQQNQNDAYVGLDISKPAINIAGSGAVNEPQPLFMVGDLAKLPFGDQQVTTIVNILSPANYQEFDRVLQPGGKLIKVIPNSQYLKELRALIYPEGEHATYDNSPVKDHFVEHYGNVAFTPVHYQFDLTPALFRALFEMTPLTWRAADRKDSILKQGLTHITADFEIGVVTK
;
A
#
# COMPACT_ATOMS: atom_id res chain seq x y z
N MET A 1 -2.00 -24.03 -10.46
CA MET A 1 -2.05 -24.17 -8.97
C MET A 1 -3.17 -23.30 -8.43
N LYS A 2 -3.77 -23.66 -7.29
CA LYS A 2 -4.73 -22.80 -6.58
C LYS A 2 -3.98 -21.68 -5.86
N LYS A 3 -4.63 -20.53 -5.69
CA LYS A 3 -4.02 -19.36 -5.00
C LYS A 3 -3.49 -19.70 -3.60
N ALA A 4 -4.25 -20.46 -2.84
CA ALA A 4 -3.83 -20.89 -1.51
C ALA A 4 -2.56 -21.76 -1.54
N GLU A 5 -2.39 -22.61 -2.56
CA GLU A 5 -1.18 -23.41 -2.76
C GLU A 5 0.03 -22.53 -3.10
N LEU A 6 -0.15 -21.53 -3.97
CA LEU A 6 0.89 -20.55 -4.30
C LEU A 6 1.32 -19.75 -3.07
N ALA A 7 0.37 -19.28 -2.27
CA ALA A 7 0.66 -18.56 -1.03
C ALA A 7 1.38 -19.44 0.01
N SER A 8 0.94 -20.70 0.18
CA SER A 8 1.62 -21.66 1.06
C SER A 8 3.06 -21.94 0.61
N GLN A 9 3.26 -22.08 -0.71
CA GLN A 9 4.60 -22.24 -1.28
C GLN A 9 5.46 -21.01 -1.06
N PHE A 10 4.93 -19.80 -1.30
CA PHE A 10 5.63 -18.54 -1.04
C PHE A 10 6.09 -18.45 0.42
N VAL A 11 5.16 -18.64 1.38
CA VAL A 11 5.51 -18.61 2.81
C VAL A 11 6.54 -19.67 3.17
N SER A 12 6.44 -20.88 2.61
CA SER A 12 7.42 -21.96 2.86
C SER A 12 8.81 -21.58 2.35
N GLN A 13 8.92 -20.98 1.16
CA GLN A 13 10.19 -20.57 0.56
C GLN A 13 10.85 -19.41 1.32
N HIS A 14 10.05 -18.50 1.85
CA HIS A 14 10.49 -17.29 2.56
C HIS A 14 10.32 -17.39 4.08
N ARG A 15 10.16 -18.61 4.62
CA ARG A 15 9.76 -18.85 6.02
C ARG A 15 10.65 -18.13 7.04
N SER A 16 11.97 -18.15 6.82
CA SER A 16 12.95 -17.52 7.72
C SER A 16 12.86 -15.99 7.78
N GLN A 17 12.16 -15.37 6.83
CA GLN A 17 11.95 -13.91 6.80
C GLN A 17 10.74 -13.50 7.63
N PHE A 18 9.81 -14.42 7.90
CA PHE A 18 8.60 -14.14 8.67
C PHE A 18 8.79 -14.41 10.16
N GLN A 19 8.08 -13.62 10.97
CA GLN A 19 8.05 -13.71 12.42
C GLN A 19 6.61 -13.70 12.93
N CYS A 20 6.36 -14.41 14.01
CA CYS A 20 5.05 -14.46 14.65
C CYS A 20 4.67 -13.09 15.26
N PRO A 21 3.58 -12.44 14.84
CA PRO A 21 3.18 -11.16 15.41
C PRO A 21 2.67 -11.26 16.86
N VAL A 22 2.42 -12.49 17.37
CA VAL A 22 1.97 -12.71 18.75
C VAL A 22 3.15 -12.73 19.70
N CYS A 23 4.09 -13.65 19.46
CA CYS A 23 5.18 -13.94 20.42
C CYS A 23 6.58 -13.52 19.91
N GLY A 24 6.72 -13.10 18.65
CA GLY A 24 8.03 -12.79 18.05
C GLY A 24 8.86 -14.04 17.69
N GLY A 25 8.33 -15.25 17.85
CA GLY A 25 9.03 -16.49 17.52
C GLY A 25 9.05 -16.78 16.01
N GLU A 26 9.94 -17.67 15.60
CA GLU A 26 10.11 -18.05 14.19
C GLU A 26 8.88 -18.83 13.66
N ILE A 27 8.65 -18.76 12.35
CA ILE A 27 7.67 -19.62 11.69
C ILE A 27 8.27 -21.01 11.53
N ALA A 28 7.71 -21.99 12.25
CA ALA A 28 8.21 -23.35 12.32
C ALA A 28 7.73 -24.20 11.13
N SER A 29 6.47 -24.06 10.72
CA SER A 29 5.89 -24.91 9.67
C SER A 29 4.82 -24.21 8.84
N VAL A 30 4.63 -24.73 7.61
CA VAL A 30 3.49 -24.41 6.74
C VAL A 30 2.89 -25.74 6.30
N ILE A 31 1.73 -26.10 6.86
CA ILE A 31 1.05 -27.39 6.60
C ILE A 31 -0.30 -27.11 5.96
N GLY A 32 -0.44 -27.47 4.69
CA GLY A 32 -1.63 -27.13 3.91
C GLY A 32 -1.80 -25.61 3.79
N GLN A 33 -2.81 -25.05 4.45
CA GLN A 33 -3.11 -23.61 4.47
C GLN A 33 -2.86 -22.99 5.86
N THR A 34 -2.20 -23.70 6.76
CA THR A 34 -1.89 -23.23 8.13
C THR A 34 -0.41 -22.94 8.26
N VAL A 35 -0.08 -21.72 8.67
CA VAL A 35 1.26 -21.24 9.04
C VAL A 35 1.34 -21.28 10.55
N GLN A 36 2.35 -21.94 11.10
CA GLN A 36 2.51 -22.11 12.56
C GLN A 36 3.90 -21.68 13.02
N CYS A 37 3.97 -20.93 14.12
CA CYS A 37 5.23 -20.57 14.75
C CYS A 37 5.68 -21.65 15.74
N GLU A 38 6.92 -21.56 16.23
CA GLU A 38 7.53 -22.46 17.20
C GLU A 38 6.78 -22.56 18.54
N ASN A 39 6.02 -21.52 18.90
CA ASN A 39 5.17 -21.46 20.09
C ASN A 39 3.70 -21.78 19.77
N GLU A 40 3.43 -22.51 18.70
CA GLU A 40 2.12 -23.06 18.29
C GLU A 40 1.05 -22.02 17.91
N HIS A 41 1.37 -20.72 17.80
CA HIS A 41 0.43 -19.77 17.22
C HIS A 41 0.23 -20.07 15.73
N SER A 42 -1.03 -20.12 15.31
CA SER A 42 -1.42 -20.54 13.97
C SER A 42 -2.12 -19.41 13.21
N PHE A 43 -1.82 -19.30 11.92
CA PHE A 43 -2.34 -18.29 11.01
C PHE A 43 -2.80 -18.96 9.72
N ASP A 44 -3.99 -18.61 9.25
CA ASP A 44 -4.60 -19.27 8.11
C ASP A 44 -4.38 -18.52 6.80
N ILE A 45 -4.10 -19.28 5.76
CA ILE A 45 -4.12 -18.83 4.36
C ILE A 45 -5.52 -19.09 3.81
N SER A 46 -6.19 -18.04 3.37
CA SER A 46 -7.53 -18.12 2.80
C SER A 46 -7.53 -18.83 1.44
N LYS A 47 -8.72 -19.23 0.96
CA LYS A 47 -8.90 -19.76 -0.42
C LYS A 47 -8.46 -18.76 -1.52
N LYS A 48 -8.40 -17.47 -1.20
CA LYS A 48 -7.91 -16.42 -2.09
C LYS A 48 -6.39 -16.25 -2.07
N GLY A 49 -5.67 -17.05 -1.27
CA GLY A 49 -4.21 -16.96 -1.10
C GLY A 49 -3.78 -15.76 -0.25
N THR A 50 -4.63 -15.28 0.64
CA THR A 50 -4.30 -14.19 1.57
C THR A 50 -4.02 -14.76 2.95
N LEU A 51 -2.96 -14.26 3.61
CA LEU A 51 -2.53 -14.70 4.94
C LEU A 51 -3.02 -13.70 6.00
N PHE A 52 -3.50 -14.22 7.14
CA PHE A 52 -4.01 -13.41 8.25
C PHE A 52 -3.04 -13.47 9.42
N MET A 53 -2.29 -12.40 9.67
CA MET A 53 -1.28 -12.30 10.74
C MET A 53 -1.58 -11.14 11.69
N ILE A 54 -2.84 -11.07 12.15
CA ILE A 54 -3.27 -10.16 13.23
C ILE A 54 -4.06 -10.94 14.27
N ASN A 55 -4.01 -10.49 15.53
CA ASN A 55 -4.67 -11.16 16.65
C ASN A 55 -6.18 -10.89 16.72
N ALA A 56 -6.62 -9.72 16.24
CA ALA A 56 -8.02 -9.32 16.26
C ALA A 56 -8.36 -8.48 15.03
N PRO A 57 -9.57 -8.60 14.49
CA PRO A 57 -10.03 -7.76 13.40
C PRO A 57 -10.01 -6.28 13.80
N VAL A 58 -9.46 -5.43 12.92
CA VAL A 58 -9.51 -3.97 13.07
C VAL A 58 -10.58 -3.42 12.15
N LYS A 59 -11.44 -2.57 12.70
CA LYS A 59 -12.46 -1.86 11.91
C LYS A 59 -11.79 -0.69 11.21
N THR A 60 -11.92 -0.63 9.89
CA THR A 60 -11.43 0.47 9.05
C THR A 60 -12.60 1.26 8.49
N GLU A 61 -12.37 2.53 8.16
CA GLU A 61 -13.37 3.40 7.53
C GLU A 61 -13.51 3.16 6.02
N TYR A 62 -12.60 2.37 5.42
CA TYR A 62 -12.61 2.04 4.00
C TYR A 62 -13.66 0.98 3.69
N THR A 63 -14.64 1.35 2.87
CA THR A 63 -15.69 0.43 2.39
C THR A 63 -15.21 -0.36 1.18
N ASP A 64 -15.82 -1.53 0.93
CA ASP A 64 -15.56 -2.33 -0.29
C ASP A 64 -15.80 -1.52 -1.56
N GLU A 65 -16.80 -0.64 -1.56
CA GLU A 65 -17.14 0.22 -2.70
C GLU A 65 -16.03 1.24 -2.97
N MET A 66 -15.56 1.94 -1.94
CA MET A 66 -14.45 2.89 -2.03
C MET A 66 -13.18 2.23 -2.57
N LEU A 67 -12.86 1.02 -2.08
CA LEU A 67 -11.70 0.24 -2.53
C LEU A 67 -11.82 -0.18 -4.01
N ARG A 68 -13.03 -0.51 -4.49
CA ARG A 68 -13.28 -0.81 -5.91
C ARG A 68 -13.10 0.41 -6.81
N TYR A 69 -13.57 1.58 -6.38
CA TYR A 69 -13.32 2.83 -7.11
C TYR A 69 -11.84 3.18 -7.15
N ARG A 70 -11.11 2.96 -6.04
CA ARG A 70 -9.66 3.09 -6.02
C ARG A 70 -9.01 2.14 -7.03
N GLN A 71 -9.37 0.87 -7.03
CA GLN A 71 -8.89 -0.10 -8.02
C GLN A 71 -9.17 0.34 -9.46
N GLN A 72 -10.36 0.89 -9.74
CA GLN A 72 -10.72 1.42 -11.06
C GLN A 72 -9.77 2.55 -11.50
N MET A 73 -9.48 3.52 -10.63
CA MET A 73 -8.56 4.62 -10.92
C MET A 73 -7.12 4.14 -11.17
N LEU A 74 -6.64 3.20 -10.34
CA LEU A 74 -5.30 2.65 -10.48
C LEU A 74 -5.17 1.82 -11.77
N THR A 75 -6.18 1.01 -12.10
CA THR A 75 -6.22 0.22 -13.34
C THR A 75 -6.29 1.13 -14.59
N ALA A 76 -6.89 2.32 -14.47
CA ALA A 76 -6.89 3.31 -15.55
C ALA A 76 -5.54 4.05 -15.70
N GLY A 77 -4.54 3.76 -14.86
CA GLY A 77 -3.20 4.33 -14.96
C GLY A 77 -2.98 5.61 -14.13
N PHE A 78 -3.91 5.99 -13.25
CA PHE A 78 -3.79 7.23 -12.49
C PHE A 78 -2.47 7.33 -11.70
N PHE A 79 -1.95 6.24 -11.15
CA PHE A 79 -0.69 6.23 -10.40
C PHE A 79 0.52 5.75 -11.22
N GLU A 80 0.36 5.42 -12.49
CA GLU A 80 1.43 4.80 -13.29
C GLU A 80 2.72 5.62 -13.36
N PRO A 81 2.71 6.95 -13.62
CA PRO A 81 3.95 7.72 -13.63
C PRO A 81 4.66 7.74 -12.27
N MET A 82 3.90 7.83 -11.17
CA MET A 82 4.43 7.77 -9.81
C MET A 82 5.00 6.37 -9.51
N LEU A 83 4.29 5.29 -9.87
CA LEU A 83 4.76 3.92 -9.67
C LEU A 83 6.02 3.61 -10.50
N THR A 84 6.14 4.17 -11.69
CA THR A 84 7.36 4.09 -12.51
C THR A 84 8.55 4.71 -11.78
N ALA A 85 8.37 5.89 -11.20
CA ALA A 85 9.41 6.55 -10.40
C ALA A 85 9.77 5.77 -9.13
N VAL A 86 8.78 5.17 -8.45
CA VAL A 86 8.98 4.28 -7.29
C VAL A 86 9.75 3.02 -7.70
N SER A 87 9.33 2.35 -8.78
CA SER A 87 9.97 1.12 -9.26
C SER A 87 11.45 1.31 -9.56
N ALA A 88 11.85 2.46 -10.13
CA ALA A 88 13.24 2.80 -10.39
C ALA A 88 14.11 2.93 -9.12
N GLN A 89 13.51 3.09 -7.93
CA GLN A 89 14.22 3.19 -6.66
C GLN A 89 14.33 1.86 -5.92
N ILE A 90 13.55 0.84 -6.30
CA ILE A 90 13.55 -0.47 -5.61
C ILE A 90 14.96 -1.09 -5.69
N LYS A 91 15.47 -1.53 -4.54
CA LYS A 91 16.66 -2.36 -4.47
C LYS A 91 16.26 -3.80 -4.75
N HIS A 92 16.78 -4.34 -5.85
CA HIS A 92 16.46 -5.69 -6.31
C HIS A 92 17.25 -6.78 -5.58
N GLY A 93 16.77 -8.02 -5.70
CA GLY A 93 17.41 -9.23 -5.19
C GLY A 93 16.92 -9.64 -3.80
N GLY A 94 15.65 -9.40 -3.46
CA GLY A 94 15.12 -9.81 -2.16
C GLY A 94 13.62 -9.62 -1.97
N LEU A 95 13.23 -9.36 -0.73
CA LEU A 95 11.83 -9.15 -0.34
C LEU A 95 11.46 -7.67 -0.39
N VAL A 96 10.46 -7.34 -1.18
CA VAL A 96 9.85 -6.01 -1.28
C VAL A 96 8.52 -6.02 -0.50
N LEU A 97 8.41 -5.17 0.51
CA LEU A 97 7.20 -4.97 1.30
C LEU A 97 6.47 -3.71 0.84
N ASP A 98 5.24 -3.83 0.35
CA ASP A 98 4.30 -2.71 0.17
C ASP A 98 3.51 -2.54 1.48
N ALA A 99 3.92 -1.56 2.27
CA ALA A 99 3.43 -1.30 3.63
C ALA A 99 2.22 -0.35 3.60
N GLY A 100 1.02 -0.89 3.76
CA GLY A 100 -0.26 -0.23 3.54
C GLY A 100 -0.71 -0.33 2.08
N CYS A 101 -0.68 -1.55 1.53
CA CYS A 101 -0.91 -1.85 0.12
C CYS A 101 -2.36 -1.64 -0.36
N GLY A 102 -3.31 -1.46 0.56
CA GLY A 102 -4.74 -1.35 0.24
C GLY A 102 -5.26 -2.58 -0.51
N GLU A 103 -5.93 -2.35 -1.64
CA GLU A 103 -6.52 -3.39 -2.50
C GLU A 103 -5.50 -4.07 -3.44
N GLY A 104 -4.20 -3.77 -3.28
CA GLY A 104 -3.09 -4.51 -3.87
C GLY A 104 -2.78 -4.21 -5.33
N THR A 105 -3.44 -3.25 -5.98
CA THR A 105 -3.15 -2.92 -7.39
C THR A 105 -1.73 -2.38 -7.56
N THR A 106 -1.26 -1.54 -6.64
CA THR A 106 0.12 -1.01 -6.61
C THR A 106 1.15 -2.12 -6.49
N THR A 107 0.97 -3.03 -5.54
CA THR A 107 1.86 -4.17 -5.32
C THR A 107 1.94 -5.07 -6.55
N LYS A 108 0.80 -5.37 -7.18
CA LYS A 108 0.75 -6.17 -8.42
C LYS A 108 1.47 -5.49 -9.57
N TRP A 109 1.27 -4.19 -9.73
CA TRP A 109 1.94 -3.42 -10.77
C TRP A 109 3.46 -3.45 -10.58
N LEU A 110 3.95 -3.19 -9.35
CA LEU A 110 5.38 -3.22 -9.02
C LEU A 110 5.99 -4.62 -9.26
N ALA A 111 5.30 -5.69 -8.86
CA ALA A 111 5.76 -7.06 -9.06
C ALA A 111 5.88 -7.43 -10.55
N GLN A 112 5.03 -6.88 -11.42
CA GLN A 112 5.11 -7.08 -12.86
C GLN A 112 6.33 -6.40 -13.50
N GLN A 113 6.82 -5.29 -12.92
CA GLN A 113 8.01 -4.59 -13.43
C GLN A 113 9.29 -5.38 -13.15
N ASN A 114 9.35 -6.16 -12.07
CA ASN A 114 10.50 -6.99 -11.74
C ASN A 114 10.09 -8.31 -11.12
N GLN A 115 10.21 -9.37 -11.90
CA GLN A 115 9.80 -10.73 -11.55
C GLN A 115 10.85 -11.51 -10.71
N ASN A 116 12.03 -10.92 -10.48
CA ASN A 116 13.10 -11.57 -9.72
C ASN A 116 13.03 -11.31 -8.21
N ASP A 117 12.13 -10.41 -7.78
CA ASP A 117 11.93 -10.10 -6.37
C ASP A 117 10.67 -10.78 -5.81
N ALA A 118 10.69 -11.07 -4.52
CA ALA A 118 9.52 -11.50 -3.78
C ALA A 118 8.73 -10.27 -3.31
N TYR A 119 7.44 -10.19 -3.59
CA TYR A 119 6.59 -9.07 -3.19
C TYR A 119 5.57 -9.49 -2.15
N VAL A 120 5.46 -8.70 -1.09
CA VAL A 120 4.43 -8.84 -0.06
C VAL A 120 3.68 -7.52 0.06
N GLY A 121 2.35 -7.57 -0.12
CA GLY A 121 1.46 -6.46 0.22
C GLY A 121 0.84 -6.69 1.59
N LEU A 122 1.02 -5.74 2.50
CA LEU A 122 0.46 -5.79 3.85
C LEU A 122 -0.47 -4.61 4.09
N ASP A 123 -1.67 -4.89 4.60
CA ASP A 123 -2.63 -3.87 5.03
C ASP A 123 -3.42 -4.37 6.24
N ILE A 124 -3.85 -3.46 7.10
CA ILE A 124 -4.67 -3.79 8.27
C ILE A 124 -6.13 -4.08 7.89
N SER A 125 -6.56 -3.61 6.73
CA SER A 125 -7.92 -3.75 6.22
C SER A 125 -8.16 -5.13 5.62
N LYS A 126 -8.86 -5.99 6.33
CA LYS A 126 -9.31 -7.28 5.81
C LYS A 126 -10.12 -7.17 4.50
N PRO A 127 -11.06 -6.22 4.33
CA PRO A 127 -11.73 -5.98 3.06
C PRO A 127 -10.77 -5.68 1.91
N ALA A 128 -9.79 -4.80 2.12
CA ALA A 128 -8.79 -4.45 1.12
C ALA A 128 -7.96 -5.68 0.68
N ILE A 129 -7.44 -6.44 1.63
CA ILE A 129 -6.68 -7.66 1.36
C ILE A 129 -7.53 -8.74 0.68
N ASN A 130 -8.81 -8.84 0.98
CA ASN A 130 -9.74 -9.73 0.27
C ASN A 130 -9.92 -9.34 -1.21
N ILE A 131 -9.90 -8.04 -1.53
CA ILE A 131 -9.91 -7.54 -2.92
C ILE A 131 -8.54 -7.82 -3.56
N ALA A 132 -7.43 -7.55 -2.87
CA ALA A 132 -6.08 -7.84 -3.35
C ALA A 132 -5.89 -9.31 -3.77
N GLY A 133 -6.38 -10.25 -2.95
CA GLY A 133 -6.37 -11.67 -3.24
C GLY A 133 -7.36 -12.12 -4.32
N SER A 134 -8.26 -11.25 -4.79
CA SER A 134 -9.26 -11.58 -5.81
C SER A 134 -8.68 -11.46 -7.24
N GLY A 135 -9.47 -11.88 -8.27
CA GLY A 135 -9.07 -11.82 -9.68
C GLY A 135 -8.34 -13.08 -10.16
N ALA A 136 -7.76 -13.03 -11.35
CA ALA A 136 -7.00 -14.13 -11.93
C ALA A 136 -5.64 -14.32 -11.25
N VAL A 137 -5.07 -15.50 -11.36
CA VAL A 137 -3.68 -15.76 -11.01
C VAL A 137 -2.82 -15.23 -12.15
N ASN A 138 -2.06 -14.20 -11.90
CA ASN A 138 -1.04 -13.70 -12.81
C ASN A 138 0.33 -13.91 -12.14
N GLU A 139 1.30 -14.36 -12.87
CA GLU A 139 2.68 -14.47 -12.37
C GLU A 139 3.46 -13.20 -12.72
N PRO A 140 4.30 -12.66 -11.81
CA PRO A 140 4.50 -13.15 -10.44
C PRO A 140 3.29 -12.83 -9.54
N GLN A 141 3.03 -13.71 -8.57
CA GLN A 141 1.91 -13.58 -7.63
C GLN A 141 2.44 -13.04 -6.29
N PRO A 142 2.19 -11.76 -5.94
CA PRO A 142 2.51 -11.26 -4.61
C PRO A 142 1.75 -12.01 -3.51
N LEU A 143 2.35 -12.14 -2.34
CA LEU A 143 1.63 -12.55 -1.14
C LEU A 143 0.91 -11.33 -0.55
N PHE A 144 -0.39 -11.44 -0.34
CA PHE A 144 -1.15 -10.42 0.37
C PHE A 144 -1.49 -10.87 1.78
N MET A 145 -1.25 -10.01 2.77
CA MET A 145 -1.52 -10.33 4.15
C MET A 145 -2.24 -9.23 4.92
N VAL A 146 -3.12 -9.64 5.83
CA VAL A 146 -3.66 -8.75 6.85
C VAL A 146 -2.65 -8.68 7.98
N GLY A 147 -2.13 -7.49 8.26
CA GLY A 147 -1.10 -7.25 9.28
C GLY A 147 -1.13 -5.81 9.78
N ASP A 148 -0.48 -5.57 10.91
CA ASP A 148 -0.38 -4.26 11.53
C ASP A 148 1.02 -3.67 11.28
N LEU A 149 1.07 -2.42 10.79
CA LEU A 149 2.32 -1.67 10.63
C LEU A 149 3.00 -1.38 11.97
N ALA A 150 2.27 -1.42 13.07
CA ALA A 150 2.82 -1.28 14.41
C ALA A 150 3.56 -2.53 14.90
N LYS A 151 3.35 -3.68 14.26
CA LYS A 151 4.02 -4.95 14.56
C LYS A 151 4.12 -5.81 13.31
N LEU A 152 5.09 -5.50 12.48
CA LEU A 152 5.29 -6.19 11.20
C LEU A 152 5.66 -7.67 11.42
N PRO A 153 5.03 -8.60 10.68
CA PRO A 153 5.28 -10.04 10.82
C PRO A 153 6.54 -10.49 10.08
N PHE A 154 7.61 -9.74 10.20
CA PHE A 154 8.93 -10.04 9.63
C PHE A 154 9.99 -10.00 10.72
N GLY A 155 10.98 -10.88 10.60
CA GLY A 155 12.17 -10.85 11.46
C GLY A 155 13.01 -9.58 11.24
N ASP A 156 13.96 -9.33 12.14
CA ASP A 156 14.88 -8.21 12.02
C ASP A 156 15.72 -8.32 10.75
N GLN A 157 15.86 -7.21 10.01
CA GLN A 157 16.72 -7.11 8.84
C GLN A 157 16.42 -8.12 7.71
N GLN A 158 15.13 -8.43 7.49
CA GLN A 158 14.71 -9.41 6.48
C GLN A 158 14.19 -8.79 5.18
N VAL A 159 13.83 -7.50 5.18
CA VAL A 159 13.22 -6.82 4.04
C VAL A 159 14.27 -6.00 3.30
N THR A 160 14.33 -6.16 1.98
CA THR A 160 15.28 -5.45 1.10
C THR A 160 14.80 -4.04 0.75
N THR A 161 13.50 -3.91 0.49
CA THR A 161 12.87 -2.61 0.18
C THR A 161 11.49 -2.54 0.83
N ILE A 162 11.21 -1.42 1.49
CA ILE A 162 9.87 -1.05 1.92
C ILE A 162 9.35 0.05 1.01
N VAL A 163 8.18 -0.15 0.44
CA VAL A 163 7.41 0.86 -0.30
C VAL A 163 6.23 1.26 0.59
N ASN A 164 6.04 2.57 0.81
CA ASN A 164 4.94 3.09 1.62
C ASN A 164 4.29 4.26 0.87
N ILE A 165 3.17 3.99 0.19
CA ILE A 165 2.51 4.92 -0.74
C ILE A 165 1.24 5.46 -0.08
N LEU A 166 1.21 6.76 0.22
CA LEU A 166 0.03 7.48 0.75
C LEU A 166 -0.59 6.78 1.98
N SER A 167 0.22 6.14 2.79
CA SER A 167 -0.17 5.33 3.93
C SER A 167 0.54 5.80 5.20
N PRO A 168 -0.02 5.58 6.39
CA PRO A 168 0.70 5.76 7.65
C PRO A 168 2.02 4.99 7.67
N ALA A 169 2.95 5.41 8.49
CA ALA A 169 4.25 4.76 8.66
C ALA A 169 4.54 4.51 10.14
N ASN A 170 5.21 3.40 10.43
CA ASN A 170 5.87 3.17 11.71
C ASN A 170 7.37 3.00 11.44
N TYR A 171 8.12 4.08 11.59
CA TYR A 171 9.53 4.11 11.22
C TYR A 171 10.38 3.18 12.09
N GLN A 172 10.03 2.98 13.37
CA GLN A 172 10.73 2.03 14.24
C GLN A 172 10.63 0.58 13.73
N GLU A 173 9.43 0.16 13.32
CA GLU A 173 9.21 -1.16 12.72
C GLU A 173 9.84 -1.26 11.34
N PHE A 174 9.79 -0.20 10.53
CA PHE A 174 10.47 -0.16 9.23
C PHE A 174 11.98 -0.33 9.39
N ASP A 175 12.59 0.38 10.34
CA ASP A 175 14.01 0.24 10.66
C ASP A 175 14.36 -1.15 11.17
N ARG A 176 13.50 -1.75 12.01
CA ARG A 176 13.72 -3.09 12.52
C ARG A 176 13.81 -4.12 11.39
N VAL A 177 12.81 -4.13 10.50
CA VAL A 177 12.70 -5.18 9.46
C VAL A 177 13.60 -4.93 8.25
N LEU A 178 13.99 -3.68 7.99
CA LEU A 178 14.81 -3.33 6.84
C LEU A 178 16.27 -3.79 7.05
N GLN A 179 16.83 -4.50 6.07
CA GLN A 179 18.23 -4.97 6.13
C GLN A 179 19.24 -3.82 5.95
N PRO A 180 20.51 -3.99 6.39
CA PRO A 180 21.57 -3.05 6.08
C PRO A 180 21.72 -2.81 4.57
N GLY A 181 21.77 -1.56 4.14
CA GLY A 181 21.75 -1.16 2.73
C GLY A 181 20.41 -1.40 2.04
N GLY A 182 19.35 -1.73 2.78
CA GLY A 182 17.96 -1.76 2.29
C GLY A 182 17.41 -0.36 2.13
N LYS A 183 16.30 -0.22 1.39
CA LYS A 183 15.69 1.07 1.07
C LYS A 183 14.27 1.21 1.61
N LEU A 184 13.97 2.36 2.18
CA LEU A 184 12.60 2.83 2.41
C LEU A 184 12.25 3.87 1.35
N ILE A 185 11.17 3.62 0.61
CA ILE A 185 10.63 4.51 -0.42
C ILE A 185 9.27 5.00 0.08
N LYS A 186 9.19 6.27 0.46
CA LYS A 186 7.97 6.91 0.95
C LYS A 186 7.40 7.86 -0.08
N VAL A 187 6.13 7.67 -0.44
CA VAL A 187 5.39 8.60 -1.29
C VAL A 187 4.44 9.43 -0.45
N ILE A 188 4.58 10.74 -0.56
CA ILE A 188 3.78 11.74 0.16
C ILE A 188 3.04 12.58 -0.87
N PRO A 189 1.74 12.88 -0.68
CA PRO A 189 1.03 13.81 -1.55
C PRO A 189 1.59 15.23 -1.33
N ASN A 190 1.78 15.99 -2.40
CA ASN A 190 2.25 17.37 -2.34
C ASN A 190 1.10 18.39 -2.42
N SER A 191 1.40 19.67 -2.31
CA SER A 191 0.44 20.76 -2.15
C SER A 191 -0.60 20.86 -3.27
N GLN A 192 -0.25 20.46 -4.50
CA GLN A 192 -1.14 20.48 -5.66
C GLN A 192 -1.93 19.17 -5.87
N TYR A 193 -1.74 18.17 -4.99
CA TYR A 193 -2.44 16.89 -5.13
C TYR A 193 -3.96 17.06 -5.09
N LEU A 194 -4.64 16.65 -6.16
CA LEU A 194 -6.10 16.75 -6.37
C LEU A 194 -6.66 18.17 -6.21
N LYS A 195 -5.90 19.21 -6.60
CA LYS A 195 -6.28 20.61 -6.40
C LYS A 195 -7.61 20.99 -7.05
N GLU A 196 -7.92 20.44 -8.24
CA GLU A 196 -9.16 20.72 -8.95
C GLU A 196 -10.38 20.16 -8.20
N LEU A 197 -10.25 18.92 -7.69
CA LEU A 197 -11.28 18.31 -6.85
C LEU A 197 -11.44 19.07 -5.54
N ARG A 198 -10.32 19.47 -4.92
CA ARG A 198 -10.32 20.25 -3.69
C ARG A 198 -11.02 21.60 -3.87
N ALA A 199 -10.77 22.29 -4.98
CA ALA A 199 -11.43 23.57 -5.29
C ALA A 199 -12.95 23.43 -5.46
N LEU A 200 -13.43 22.30 -6.00
CA LEU A 200 -14.87 22.02 -6.09
C LEU A 200 -15.52 21.72 -4.73
N ILE A 201 -14.78 21.07 -3.84
CA ILE A 201 -15.30 20.65 -2.53
C ILE A 201 -15.17 21.79 -1.51
N TYR A 202 -14.03 22.47 -1.51
CA TYR A 202 -13.67 23.53 -0.55
C TYR A 202 -13.23 24.79 -1.31
N PRO A 203 -14.17 25.57 -1.88
CA PRO A 203 -13.81 26.76 -2.65
C PRO A 203 -13.16 27.84 -1.78
N GLU A 204 -13.41 27.82 -0.46
CA GLU A 204 -12.87 28.77 0.52
C GLU A 204 -12.58 28.07 1.86
N GLY A 205 -11.72 28.68 2.67
CA GLY A 205 -11.41 28.25 4.04
C GLY A 205 -10.16 27.37 4.18
N GLU A 206 -9.92 26.87 5.38
CA GLU A 206 -8.69 26.13 5.77
C GLU A 206 -8.44 24.86 4.93
N HIS A 207 -9.50 24.25 4.39
CA HIS A 207 -9.38 23.04 3.58
C HIS A 207 -9.18 23.31 2.09
N ALA A 208 -9.17 24.58 1.65
CA ALA A 208 -8.92 24.94 0.26
C ALA A 208 -7.48 24.63 -0.18
N THR A 209 -6.54 24.66 0.75
CA THR A 209 -5.14 24.29 0.54
C THR A 209 -4.82 22.97 1.22
N TYR A 210 -3.78 22.28 0.73
CA TYR A 210 -3.24 21.09 1.35
C TYR A 210 -1.80 21.35 1.80
N ASP A 211 -1.50 21.00 3.04
CA ASP A 211 -0.15 21.07 3.61
C ASP A 211 0.33 19.67 3.98
N ASN A 212 1.45 19.25 3.41
CA ASN A 212 2.11 17.97 3.67
C ASN A 212 3.28 18.09 4.65
N SER A 213 3.59 19.32 5.12
CA SER A 213 4.73 19.58 5.99
C SER A 213 4.78 18.67 7.22
N PRO A 214 3.67 18.40 7.97
CA PRO A 214 3.76 17.55 9.16
C PRO A 214 4.24 16.13 8.86
N VAL A 215 3.83 15.54 7.71
CA VAL A 215 4.25 14.19 7.32
C VAL A 215 5.70 14.19 6.86
N LYS A 216 6.09 15.21 6.09
CA LYS A 216 7.45 15.38 5.58
C LYS A 216 8.44 15.68 6.70
N ASP A 217 8.09 16.60 7.62
CA ASP A 217 8.91 16.97 8.75
C ASP A 217 9.15 15.78 9.67
N HIS A 218 8.13 15.00 9.98
CA HIS A 218 8.26 13.77 10.77
C HIS A 218 9.19 12.74 10.09
N PHE A 219 9.13 12.61 8.76
CA PHE A 219 10.02 11.73 8.00
C PHE A 219 11.48 12.23 8.06
N VAL A 220 11.70 13.54 7.87
CA VAL A 220 13.02 14.18 7.95
C VAL A 220 13.55 14.17 9.39
N GLU A 221 12.72 14.39 10.38
CA GLU A 221 13.10 14.32 11.80
C GLU A 221 13.66 12.95 12.17
N HIS A 222 13.06 11.87 11.65
CA HIS A 222 13.49 10.50 11.93
C HIS A 222 14.76 10.10 11.16
N TYR A 223 14.85 10.46 9.86
CA TYR A 223 15.93 9.98 8.98
C TYR A 223 16.99 11.02 8.64
N GLY A 224 16.84 12.26 9.10
CA GLY A 224 17.77 13.35 8.79
C GLY A 224 17.56 13.94 7.41
N ASN A 225 18.66 14.24 6.72
CA ASN A 225 18.60 14.92 5.43
C ASN A 225 18.17 13.95 4.31
N VAL A 226 16.89 14.00 3.96
CA VAL A 226 16.29 13.18 2.88
C VAL A 226 16.06 14.02 1.64
N ALA A 227 16.57 13.57 0.50
CA ALA A 227 16.24 14.16 -0.79
C ALA A 227 14.85 13.67 -1.26
N PHE A 228 13.99 14.64 -1.63
CA PHE A 228 12.70 14.35 -2.22
C PHE A 228 12.72 14.58 -3.72
N THR A 229 12.22 13.61 -4.47
CA THR A 229 12.03 13.71 -5.92
C THR A 229 10.55 14.03 -6.20
N PRO A 230 10.24 15.19 -6.82
CA PRO A 230 8.87 15.53 -7.17
C PRO A 230 8.40 14.69 -8.38
N VAL A 231 7.13 14.29 -8.35
CA VAL A 231 6.42 13.66 -9.47
C VAL A 231 5.10 14.40 -9.67
N HIS A 232 5.01 15.16 -10.76
CA HIS A 232 3.89 16.04 -11.04
C HIS A 232 3.37 15.79 -12.46
N TYR A 233 2.07 15.54 -12.61
CA TYR A 233 1.42 15.32 -13.91
C TYR A 233 -0.08 15.61 -13.82
N GLN A 234 -0.70 15.77 -15.00
CA GLN A 234 -2.16 15.79 -15.15
C GLN A 234 -2.63 14.45 -15.69
N PHE A 235 -3.79 14.01 -15.21
CA PHE A 235 -4.46 12.80 -15.63
C PHE A 235 -5.85 13.14 -16.17
N ASP A 236 -6.16 12.69 -17.39
CA ASP A 236 -7.45 12.94 -18.04
C ASP A 236 -8.56 12.11 -17.41
N LEU A 237 -9.71 12.75 -17.20
CA LEU A 237 -10.87 12.15 -16.57
C LEU A 237 -12.04 12.02 -17.55
N THR A 238 -12.54 10.82 -17.70
CA THR A 238 -13.91 10.61 -18.19
C THR A 238 -14.91 10.85 -17.06
N PRO A 239 -16.21 11.04 -17.34
CA PRO A 239 -17.22 11.15 -16.27
C PRO A 239 -17.23 9.95 -15.30
N ALA A 240 -16.95 8.73 -15.81
CA ALA A 240 -16.85 7.52 -14.98
C ALA A 240 -15.62 7.56 -14.07
N LEU A 241 -14.47 8.02 -14.57
CA LEU A 241 -13.25 8.17 -13.77
C LEU A 241 -13.36 9.32 -12.78
N PHE A 242 -14.03 10.42 -13.13
CA PHE A 242 -14.29 11.50 -12.17
C PHE A 242 -15.14 10.99 -10.99
N ARG A 243 -16.18 10.20 -11.28
CA ARG A 243 -16.96 9.54 -10.22
C ARG A 243 -16.08 8.61 -9.36
N ALA A 244 -15.26 7.79 -10.00
CA ALA A 244 -14.35 6.89 -9.27
C ALA A 244 -13.35 7.65 -8.38
N LEU A 245 -12.78 8.75 -8.89
CA LEU A 245 -11.91 9.64 -8.14
C LEU A 245 -12.62 10.23 -6.91
N PHE A 246 -13.86 10.71 -7.09
CA PHE A 246 -14.67 11.24 -6.00
C PHE A 246 -14.92 10.20 -4.90
N GLU A 247 -15.29 8.99 -5.29
CA GLU A 247 -15.65 7.91 -4.36
C GLU A 247 -14.44 7.28 -3.65
N MET A 248 -13.25 7.30 -4.27
CA MET A 248 -12.06 6.61 -3.73
C MET A 248 -11.31 7.39 -2.67
N THR A 249 -11.53 8.70 -2.54
CA THR A 249 -10.70 9.55 -1.69
C THR A 249 -11.40 10.01 -0.42
N PRO A 250 -10.73 9.96 0.76
CA PRO A 250 -11.26 10.54 2.00
C PRO A 250 -11.53 12.05 1.92
N LEU A 251 -10.91 12.76 0.96
CA LEU A 251 -11.11 14.18 0.74
C LEU A 251 -12.59 14.55 0.56
N THR A 252 -13.40 13.66 0.00
CA THR A 252 -14.81 13.88 -0.34
C THR A 252 -15.80 13.56 0.77
N TRP A 253 -15.37 12.92 1.86
CA TRP A 253 -16.29 12.45 2.91
C TRP A 253 -17.16 13.55 3.51
N ARG A 254 -16.59 14.76 3.67
CA ARG A 254 -17.34 15.93 4.17
C ARG A 254 -18.25 16.60 3.14
N ALA A 255 -18.23 16.14 1.91
CA ALA A 255 -19.03 16.66 0.80
C ALA A 255 -20.00 15.61 0.23
N ALA A 256 -20.25 14.54 0.97
CA ALA A 256 -21.14 13.45 0.55
C ALA A 256 -22.56 13.94 0.24
N ASP A 257 -23.06 14.93 0.98
CA ASP A 257 -24.35 15.61 0.78
C ASP A 257 -24.44 16.42 -0.52
N ARG A 258 -23.30 16.87 -1.06
CA ARG A 258 -23.18 17.67 -2.30
C ARG A 258 -22.69 16.85 -3.49
N LYS A 259 -22.52 15.54 -3.34
CA LYS A 259 -21.96 14.64 -4.36
C LYS A 259 -22.56 14.83 -5.74
N ASP A 260 -23.90 14.77 -5.87
CA ASP A 260 -24.57 14.88 -7.17
C ASP A 260 -24.35 16.22 -7.83
N SER A 261 -24.31 17.30 -7.05
CA SER A 261 -24.02 18.65 -7.53
C SER A 261 -22.58 18.77 -8.04
N ILE A 262 -21.61 18.20 -7.31
CA ILE A 262 -20.18 18.21 -7.68
C ILE A 262 -19.95 17.36 -8.93
N LEU A 263 -20.51 16.16 -8.99
CA LEU A 263 -20.37 15.29 -10.15
C LEU A 263 -21.01 15.88 -11.43
N LYS A 264 -22.09 16.67 -11.31
CA LYS A 264 -22.69 17.38 -12.44
C LYS A 264 -21.82 18.52 -13.00
N GLN A 265 -20.99 19.15 -12.18
CA GLN A 265 -20.05 20.17 -12.65
C GLN A 265 -18.98 19.56 -13.56
N GLY A 266 -18.56 18.32 -13.26
CA GLY A 266 -17.59 17.59 -14.04
C GLY A 266 -16.16 18.11 -13.86
N LEU A 267 -15.18 17.19 -14.04
CA LEU A 267 -13.77 17.52 -14.24
C LEU A 267 -13.27 16.71 -15.43
N THR A 268 -12.49 17.35 -16.29
CA THR A 268 -11.88 16.70 -17.47
C THR A 268 -10.45 16.26 -17.20
N HIS A 269 -9.83 16.76 -16.14
CA HIS A 269 -8.48 16.38 -15.71
C HIS A 269 -8.33 16.58 -14.22
N ILE A 270 -7.30 15.96 -13.66
CA ILE A 270 -6.91 16.08 -12.25
C ILE A 270 -5.38 16.14 -12.13
N THR A 271 -4.90 17.01 -11.26
CA THR A 271 -3.47 17.09 -10.94
C THR A 271 -3.09 16.00 -9.94
N ALA A 272 -2.13 15.18 -10.33
CA ALA A 272 -1.38 14.28 -9.47
C ALA A 272 -0.06 14.93 -9.11
N ASP A 273 0.20 15.13 -7.82
CA ASP A 273 1.37 15.84 -7.32
C ASP A 273 1.90 15.12 -6.07
N PHE A 274 3.08 14.53 -6.18
CA PHE A 274 3.70 13.69 -5.15
C PHE A 274 5.16 14.09 -4.92
N GLU A 275 5.66 13.75 -3.74
CA GLU A 275 7.09 13.73 -3.42
C GLU A 275 7.49 12.30 -3.02
N ILE A 276 8.59 11.82 -3.58
CA ILE A 276 9.17 10.52 -3.26
C ILE A 276 10.44 10.74 -2.44
N GLY A 277 10.38 10.40 -1.16
CA GLY A 277 11.55 10.36 -0.28
C GLY A 277 12.16 8.96 -0.24
N VAL A 278 13.47 8.86 -0.40
CA VAL A 278 14.20 7.57 -0.36
C VAL A 278 15.28 7.62 0.71
N VAL A 279 15.25 6.62 1.58
CA VAL A 279 16.26 6.41 2.64
C VAL A 279 16.93 5.06 2.41
N THR A 280 18.25 5.01 2.59
CA THR A 280 19.03 3.76 2.65
C THR A 280 19.51 3.54 4.07
N LYS A 281 19.20 2.39 4.65
CA LYS A 281 19.61 1.98 6.00
C LYS A 281 21.11 1.65 6.07
#